data_343a06d82052e2fa3febefdc4070e45c
#
_entry.id   343a06d82052e2fa3febefdc4070e45c
#
_cell.length_a   1.000
_cell.length_b   1.000
_cell.length_c   1.000
_cell.angle_alpha   90.00
_cell.angle_beta   90.00
_cell.angle_gamma   90.00
#
_symmetry.space_group_name_H-M   'P 1'
#
loop_
_entity.id
_entity.type
_entity.pdbx_description
1 polymer ?
#
loop_
_entity_poly.entity_id
_entity_poly.type
_entity_poly.pdbx_seq_one_letter_code
_entity_poly.pdbx_strand_id
1 'polypeptide(L)'
;MAGGFRAPSLKELFMHFNMANIFTIYGNKNLKPENSDNFQISAEYTRRNYSFSANAFHNIFRNRISTAWNTALNGMNYLNTAKVRITGLDINAQTRFLCGIGLTASYVYTHENIPMGQPYTSSTRPHSAVLRADYDHNFRTWGFNVALTGRYLSKLSIDQYTSATSYTQTQRVTYPDYQIWKLTAMGRLNRGVRLTMTVDNIFNYKPSYYYINSPTTTGAILSCGLSVDIDKLIK
;
A
#
# COMPACT_ATOMS: atom_id res chain seq x y z
N MET A 1 17.24 -16.87 3.21
CA MET A 1 16.14 -17.84 3.00
C MET A 1 15.49 -18.10 4.33
N ALA A 2 14.16 -18.06 4.41
CA ALA A 2 13.38 -18.35 5.62
C ALA A 2 12.15 -19.17 5.24
N GLY A 3 11.82 -20.19 6.07
CA GLY A 3 10.58 -20.96 5.96
C GLY A 3 9.57 -20.47 6.98
N GLY A 4 8.30 -20.38 6.60
CA GLY A 4 7.19 -20.01 7.45
C GLY A 4 6.14 -21.11 7.51
N PHE A 5 5.49 -21.24 8.65
CA PHE A 5 4.39 -22.17 8.89
C PHE A 5 3.29 -21.45 9.66
N ARG A 6 2.05 -21.60 9.21
CA ARG A 6 0.88 -21.04 9.90
C ARG A 6 -0.21 -22.10 10.01
N ALA A 7 -0.57 -22.46 11.23
CA ALA A 7 -1.74 -23.29 11.47
C ALA A 7 -3.04 -22.48 11.22
N PRO A 8 -4.10 -23.14 10.75
CA PRO A 8 -5.42 -22.49 10.68
C PRO A 8 -5.86 -22.00 12.07
N SER A 9 -6.41 -20.79 12.11
CA SER A 9 -6.99 -20.26 13.36
C SER A 9 -8.34 -20.90 13.67
N LEU A 10 -8.79 -20.80 14.92
CA LEU A 10 -10.12 -21.27 15.32
C LEU A 10 -11.24 -20.63 14.50
N LYS A 11 -11.07 -19.35 14.15
CA LYS A 11 -11.98 -18.63 13.26
C LYS A 11 -12.07 -19.30 11.89
N GLU A 12 -10.94 -19.63 11.28
CA GLU A 12 -10.88 -20.26 9.95
C GLU A 12 -11.45 -21.67 9.96
N LEU A 13 -11.33 -22.39 11.09
CA LEU A 13 -11.84 -23.77 11.23
C LEU A 13 -13.34 -23.82 11.55
N PHE A 14 -13.85 -22.90 12.39
CA PHE A 14 -15.16 -23.06 13.03
C PHE A 14 -16.11 -21.88 12.84
N MET A 15 -15.73 -20.87 12.06
CA MET A 15 -16.57 -19.69 11.86
C MET A 15 -17.92 -20.06 11.26
N HIS A 16 -18.96 -19.45 11.80
CA HIS A 16 -20.29 -19.39 11.21
C HIS A 16 -20.82 -17.97 11.43
N PHE A 17 -20.66 -17.11 10.43
CA PHE A 17 -20.98 -15.70 10.57
C PHE A 17 -21.90 -15.24 9.44
N ASN A 18 -23.10 -14.81 9.82
CA ASN A 18 -24.08 -14.25 8.91
C ASN A 18 -23.83 -12.74 8.73
N MET A 19 -23.51 -12.31 7.51
CA MET A 19 -23.36 -10.90 7.15
C MET A 19 -24.70 -10.28 6.82
N ALA A 20 -25.46 -9.87 7.85
CA ALA A 20 -26.73 -9.15 7.71
C ALA A 20 -27.73 -9.78 6.70
N ASN A 21 -27.80 -11.10 6.64
CA ASN A 21 -28.60 -11.88 5.70
C ASN A 21 -28.25 -11.72 4.21
N ILE A 22 -27.09 -11.12 3.90
CA ILE A 22 -26.59 -11.04 2.52
C ILE A 22 -25.94 -12.37 2.12
N PHE A 23 -25.03 -12.88 2.95
CA PHE A 23 -24.41 -14.20 2.83
C PHE A 23 -23.81 -14.65 4.16
N THR A 24 -23.48 -15.92 4.26
CA THR A 24 -22.82 -16.48 5.45
C THR A 24 -21.38 -16.84 5.13
N ILE A 25 -20.48 -16.63 6.10
CA ILE A 25 -19.08 -17.08 6.03
C ILE A 25 -18.93 -18.32 6.90
N TYR A 26 -18.48 -19.40 6.29
CA TYR A 26 -18.28 -20.70 6.92
C TYR A 26 -16.81 -21.02 7.15
N GLY A 27 -16.49 -21.50 8.34
CA GLY A 27 -15.21 -22.14 8.63
C GLY A 27 -15.08 -23.48 7.92
N ASN A 28 -13.86 -24.02 7.88
CA ASN A 28 -13.59 -25.32 7.28
C ASN A 28 -12.61 -26.11 8.15
N LYS A 29 -13.11 -27.18 8.76
CA LYS A 29 -12.32 -28.08 9.64
C LYS A 29 -11.22 -28.86 8.90
N ASN A 30 -11.32 -28.96 7.58
CA ASN A 30 -10.38 -29.71 6.74
C ASN A 30 -9.21 -28.85 6.23
N LEU A 31 -9.04 -27.62 6.74
CA LEU A 31 -7.93 -26.76 6.35
C LEU A 31 -6.58 -27.39 6.72
N LYS A 32 -5.70 -27.40 5.73
CA LYS A 32 -4.28 -27.73 5.93
C LYS A 32 -3.51 -26.47 6.35
N PRO A 33 -2.45 -26.64 7.12
CA PRO A 33 -1.54 -25.53 7.44
C PRO A 33 -0.96 -24.89 6.19
N GLU A 34 -0.80 -23.57 6.27
CA GLU A 34 -0.11 -22.78 5.25
C GLU A 34 1.39 -22.85 5.48
N ASN A 35 2.15 -23.06 4.41
CA ASN A 35 3.60 -23.03 4.40
C ASN A 35 4.11 -21.98 3.43
N SER A 36 5.17 -21.30 3.79
CA SER A 36 5.84 -20.34 2.92
C SER A 36 7.35 -20.53 2.89
N ASP A 37 7.93 -20.38 1.71
CA ASP A 37 9.38 -20.26 1.52
C ASP A 37 9.67 -18.83 1.03
N ASN A 38 10.53 -18.12 1.74
CA ASN A 38 10.90 -16.75 1.43
C ASN A 38 12.38 -16.69 1.02
N PHE A 39 12.63 -16.18 -0.16
CA PHE A 39 13.96 -15.90 -0.69
C PHE A 39 14.10 -14.39 -0.84
N GLN A 40 15.18 -13.83 -0.32
CA GLN A 40 15.43 -12.41 -0.37
C GLN A 40 16.91 -12.14 -0.55
N ILE A 41 17.21 -11.15 -1.38
CA ILE A 41 18.54 -10.57 -1.56
C ILE A 41 18.42 -9.06 -1.48
N SER A 42 19.32 -8.43 -0.72
CA SER A 42 19.33 -6.99 -0.51
C SER A 42 20.73 -6.45 -0.72
N ALA A 43 20.80 -5.24 -1.27
CA ALA A 43 22.03 -4.46 -1.35
C ALA A 43 21.74 -3.04 -0.85
N GLU A 44 22.65 -2.49 -0.08
CA GLU A 44 22.60 -1.12 0.40
C GLU A 44 23.93 -0.45 0.19
N TYR A 45 23.89 0.80 -0.24
CA TYR A 45 25.06 1.65 -0.38
C TYR A 45 24.75 3.03 0.18
N THR A 46 25.50 3.44 1.20
CA THR A 46 25.31 4.71 1.88
C THR A 46 26.58 5.50 1.90
N ARG A 47 26.48 6.77 1.54
CA ARG A 47 27.49 7.81 1.66
C ARG A 47 26.91 9.03 2.37
N ARG A 48 27.76 9.99 2.73
CA ARG A 48 27.40 11.20 3.48
C ARG A 48 26.13 11.91 2.94
N ASN A 49 26.00 12.00 1.64
CA ASN A 49 24.97 12.82 1.00
C ASN A 49 23.92 12.00 0.21
N TYR A 50 24.13 10.69 0.05
CA TYR A 50 23.20 9.83 -0.67
C TYR A 50 23.19 8.41 -0.12
N SER A 51 22.05 7.78 -0.22
CA SER A 51 21.90 6.36 0.02
C SER A 51 21.05 5.72 -1.07
N PHE A 52 21.34 4.46 -1.34
CA PHE A 52 20.60 3.62 -2.27
C PHE A 52 20.43 2.26 -1.65
N SER A 53 19.23 1.70 -1.74
CA SER A 53 18.97 0.31 -1.38
C SER A 53 18.11 -0.36 -2.43
N ALA A 54 18.39 -1.63 -2.67
CA ALA A 54 17.60 -2.50 -3.52
C ALA A 54 17.38 -3.84 -2.82
N ASN A 55 16.15 -4.33 -2.86
CA ASN A 55 15.74 -5.59 -2.28
C ASN A 55 14.90 -6.36 -3.27
N ALA A 56 15.34 -7.56 -3.66
CA ALA A 56 14.55 -8.47 -4.48
C ALA A 56 14.07 -9.65 -3.62
N PHE A 57 12.81 -10.04 -3.79
CA PHE A 57 12.23 -11.14 -3.04
C PHE A 57 11.40 -12.07 -3.91
N HIS A 58 11.36 -13.33 -3.51
CA HIS A 58 10.52 -14.34 -4.11
C HIS A 58 9.91 -15.22 -3.01
N ASN A 59 8.59 -15.14 -2.85
CA ASN A 59 7.84 -15.84 -1.83
C ASN A 59 6.97 -16.91 -2.47
N ILE A 60 7.03 -18.12 -1.95
CA ILE A 60 6.23 -19.26 -2.41
C ILE A 60 5.32 -19.67 -1.26
N PHE A 61 4.02 -19.54 -1.45
CA PHE A 61 3.02 -20.02 -0.50
C PHE A 61 2.40 -21.31 -1.00
N ARG A 62 2.29 -22.30 -0.10
CA ARG A 62 1.57 -23.55 -0.34
C ARG A 62 0.42 -23.66 0.63
N ASN A 63 -0.71 -24.17 0.18
CA ASN A 63 -1.93 -24.30 0.97
C ASN A 63 -2.38 -22.97 1.60
N ARG A 64 -2.21 -21.84 0.90
CA ARG A 64 -2.61 -20.52 1.42
C ARG A 64 -4.09 -20.55 1.79
N ILE A 65 -4.42 -20.14 3.01
CA ILE A 65 -5.79 -20.09 3.49
C ILE A 65 -6.43 -18.78 3.01
N SER A 66 -7.52 -18.91 2.29
CA SER A 66 -8.31 -17.79 1.77
C SER A 66 -9.81 -18.10 1.84
N THR A 67 -10.64 -17.10 1.59
CA THR A 67 -12.10 -17.29 1.46
C THR A 67 -12.49 -17.27 0.00
N ALA A 68 -13.47 -18.12 -0.36
CA ALA A 68 -14.09 -18.11 -1.67
C ALA A 68 -15.58 -18.38 -1.57
N TRP A 69 -16.30 -17.99 -2.61
CA TRP A 69 -17.71 -18.31 -2.73
C TRP A 69 -17.91 -19.81 -2.97
N ASN A 70 -18.83 -20.39 -2.23
CA ASN A 70 -19.26 -21.78 -2.38
C ASN A 70 -20.74 -21.81 -2.74
N THR A 71 -21.07 -22.20 -3.96
CA THR A 71 -22.44 -22.25 -4.47
C THR A 71 -23.33 -23.26 -3.72
N ALA A 72 -22.76 -24.38 -3.27
CA ALA A 72 -23.49 -25.39 -2.52
C ALA A 72 -23.92 -24.88 -1.12
N LEU A 73 -23.14 -23.99 -0.52
CA LEU A 73 -23.45 -23.37 0.78
C LEU A 73 -24.18 -22.04 0.65
N ASN A 74 -24.31 -21.51 -0.55
CA ASN A 74 -24.78 -20.16 -0.83
C ASN A 74 -24.08 -19.10 0.05
N GLY A 75 -22.77 -19.20 0.15
CA GLY A 75 -21.97 -18.36 1.03
C GLY A 75 -20.47 -18.47 0.76
N MET A 76 -19.69 -17.77 1.54
CA MET A 76 -18.25 -17.90 1.50
C MET A 76 -17.75 -18.98 2.45
N ASN A 77 -16.73 -19.73 2.07
CA ASN A 77 -16.05 -20.65 2.98
C ASN A 77 -14.55 -20.49 2.91
N TYR A 78 -13.88 -20.86 3.99
CA TYR A 78 -12.42 -20.94 4.03
C TYR A 78 -11.95 -22.20 3.29
N LEU A 79 -10.87 -22.05 2.51
CA LEU A 79 -10.26 -23.13 1.77
C LEU A 79 -8.75 -22.90 1.59
N ASN A 80 -8.03 -23.97 1.31
CA ASN A 80 -6.65 -23.88 0.91
C ASN A 80 -6.55 -23.60 -0.59
N THR A 81 -5.95 -22.46 -0.93
CA THR A 81 -5.55 -22.16 -2.30
C THR A 81 -4.29 -22.96 -2.63
N ALA A 82 -4.12 -23.37 -3.87
CA ALA A 82 -2.92 -24.04 -4.32
C ALA A 82 -1.66 -23.17 -4.14
N LYS A 83 -0.64 -23.39 -4.90
CA LYS A 83 0.62 -22.67 -4.80
C LYS A 83 0.49 -21.25 -5.35
N VAL A 84 0.72 -20.23 -4.52
CA VAL A 84 0.82 -18.81 -4.91
C VAL A 84 2.29 -18.39 -4.87
N ARG A 85 2.76 -17.66 -5.88
CA ARG A 85 4.10 -17.09 -5.91
C ARG A 85 4.00 -15.57 -5.97
N ILE A 86 4.78 -14.90 -5.13
CA ILE A 86 4.88 -13.45 -5.13
C ILE A 86 6.35 -13.08 -5.35
N THR A 87 6.62 -12.37 -6.43
CA THR A 87 7.96 -11.88 -6.75
C THR A 87 7.94 -10.35 -6.75
N GLY A 88 8.94 -9.74 -6.17
CA GLY A 88 9.00 -8.29 -6.11
C GLY A 88 10.41 -7.73 -6.04
N LEU A 89 10.45 -6.41 -6.24
CA LEU A 89 11.65 -5.59 -6.21
C LEU A 89 11.29 -4.27 -5.53
N ASP A 90 12.05 -3.92 -4.48
CA ASP A 90 11.94 -2.63 -3.79
C ASP A 90 13.24 -1.87 -4.02
N ILE A 91 13.14 -0.64 -4.51
CA ILE A 91 14.27 0.25 -4.72
C ILE A 91 14.00 1.54 -3.97
N ASN A 92 14.99 2.00 -3.19
CA ASN A 92 14.94 3.29 -2.51
C ASN A 92 16.23 4.05 -2.81
N ALA A 93 16.08 5.34 -3.09
CA ALA A 93 17.19 6.25 -3.30
C ALA A 93 16.89 7.56 -2.61
N GLN A 94 17.88 8.13 -1.92
CA GLN A 94 17.78 9.45 -1.35
C GLN A 94 19.11 10.20 -1.47
N THR A 95 19.00 11.50 -1.66
CA THR A 95 20.18 12.39 -1.65
C THR A 95 19.82 13.73 -1.06
N ARG A 96 20.80 14.38 -0.43
CA ARG A 96 20.68 15.75 0.04
C ARG A 96 21.91 16.54 -0.38
N PHE A 97 21.67 17.60 -1.12
CA PHE A 97 22.69 18.50 -1.61
C PHE A 97 23.01 19.60 -0.58
N LEU A 98 24.22 20.12 -0.62
CA LEU A 98 24.65 21.20 0.27
C LEU A 98 23.85 22.50 0.09
N CYS A 99 23.25 22.70 -1.09
CA CYS A 99 22.37 23.83 -1.37
C CYS A 99 21.00 23.74 -0.69
N GLY A 100 20.71 22.66 0.06
CA GLY A 100 19.43 22.48 0.76
C GLY A 100 18.39 21.64 0.02
N ILE A 101 18.65 21.21 -1.23
CA ILE A 101 17.76 20.36 -1.99
C ILE A 101 17.89 18.91 -1.50
N GLY A 102 16.76 18.30 -1.17
CA GLY A 102 16.63 16.87 -0.90
C GLY A 102 15.78 16.19 -1.96
N LEU A 103 16.19 14.99 -2.39
CA LEU A 103 15.45 14.14 -3.31
C LEU A 103 15.33 12.76 -2.70
N THR A 104 14.11 12.19 -2.74
CA THR A 104 13.84 10.82 -2.33
C THR A 104 12.98 10.16 -3.40
N ALA A 105 13.35 8.95 -3.78
CA ALA A 105 12.59 8.12 -4.70
C ALA A 105 12.46 6.71 -4.12
N SER A 106 11.24 6.16 -4.15
CA SER A 106 10.96 4.78 -3.82
C SER A 106 10.16 4.16 -4.94
N TYR A 107 10.52 2.95 -5.32
CA TYR A 107 9.81 2.19 -6.32
C TYR A 107 9.63 0.76 -5.85
N VAL A 108 8.40 0.26 -5.99
CA VAL A 108 8.04 -1.12 -5.65
C VAL A 108 7.41 -1.78 -6.86
N TYR A 109 7.93 -2.94 -7.21
CA TYR A 109 7.32 -3.86 -8.15
C TYR A 109 6.87 -5.11 -7.40
N THR A 110 5.63 -5.55 -7.62
CA THR A 110 5.10 -6.79 -7.05
C THR A 110 4.29 -7.54 -8.10
N HIS A 111 4.66 -8.77 -8.35
CA HIS A 111 3.95 -9.66 -9.25
C HIS A 111 3.45 -10.89 -8.49
N GLU A 112 2.14 -11.10 -8.50
CA GLU A 112 1.49 -12.28 -7.94
C GLU A 112 1.12 -13.25 -9.06
N ASN A 113 1.67 -14.46 -9.00
CA ASN A 113 1.30 -15.55 -9.88
C ASN A 113 0.36 -16.50 -9.13
N ILE A 114 -0.90 -16.46 -9.52
CA ILE A 114 -1.99 -17.27 -8.96
C ILE A 114 -2.41 -18.28 -10.03
N PRO A 115 -2.47 -19.59 -9.74
CA PRO A 115 -2.93 -20.59 -10.71
C PRO A 115 -4.34 -20.30 -11.20
N MET A 116 -4.59 -20.60 -12.47
CA MET A 116 -5.93 -20.45 -13.06
C MET A 116 -6.97 -21.32 -12.31
N GLY A 117 -8.20 -20.85 -12.25
CA GLY A 117 -9.31 -21.56 -11.60
C GLY A 117 -9.28 -21.51 -10.06
N GLN A 118 -8.36 -20.75 -9.47
CA GLN A 118 -8.37 -20.52 -8.02
C GLN A 118 -9.36 -19.40 -7.66
N PRO A 119 -10.07 -19.55 -6.54
CA PRO A 119 -11.06 -18.55 -6.09
C PRO A 119 -10.42 -17.29 -5.50
N TYR A 120 -9.13 -17.15 -5.59
CA TYR A 120 -8.35 -16.00 -5.12
C TYR A 120 -7.91 -15.17 -6.31
N THR A 121 -8.11 -13.86 -6.24
CA THR A 121 -7.62 -12.90 -7.24
C THR A 121 -6.64 -11.93 -6.59
N SER A 122 -5.60 -11.53 -7.34
CA SER A 122 -4.69 -10.48 -6.89
C SER A 122 -5.41 -9.14 -6.86
N SER A 123 -5.28 -8.41 -5.75
CA SER A 123 -5.71 -7.02 -5.63
C SER A 123 -4.52 -6.05 -5.60
N THR A 124 -3.34 -6.53 -5.94
CA THR A 124 -2.10 -5.76 -5.89
C THR A 124 -1.86 -5.02 -7.19
N ARG A 125 -1.60 -3.72 -7.12
CA ARG A 125 -1.12 -2.94 -8.25
C ARG A 125 0.35 -3.26 -8.48
N PRO A 126 0.74 -3.73 -9.69
CA PRO A 126 2.10 -4.24 -9.93
C PRO A 126 3.20 -3.20 -9.67
N HIS A 127 2.96 -1.94 -9.98
CA HIS A 127 3.96 -0.88 -9.83
C HIS A 127 3.45 0.22 -8.91
N SER A 128 4.29 0.63 -7.97
CA SER A 128 4.07 1.76 -7.09
C SER A 128 5.36 2.59 -7.02
N ALA A 129 5.23 3.90 -7.10
CA ALA A 129 6.37 4.81 -6.94
C ALA A 129 5.99 5.98 -6.03
N VAL A 130 6.95 6.44 -5.24
CA VAL A 130 6.87 7.67 -4.46
C VAL A 130 8.09 8.51 -4.81
N LEU A 131 7.85 9.76 -5.18
CA LEU A 131 8.88 10.76 -5.45
C LEU A 131 8.67 11.92 -4.49
N ARG A 132 9.75 12.39 -3.88
CA ARG A 132 9.76 13.58 -3.06
C ARG A 132 10.94 14.46 -3.44
N ALA A 133 10.66 15.72 -3.67
CA ALA A 133 11.65 16.77 -3.76
C ALA A 133 11.37 17.79 -2.64
N ASP A 134 12.38 18.16 -1.88
CA ASP A 134 12.25 19.19 -0.87
C ASP A 134 13.42 20.17 -0.94
N TYR A 135 13.14 21.41 -0.56
CA TYR A 135 14.12 22.46 -0.40
C TYR A 135 14.03 23.02 1.02
N ASP A 136 15.15 22.96 1.74
CA ASP A 136 15.29 23.48 3.10
C ASP A 136 16.32 24.60 3.13
N HIS A 137 15.92 25.73 3.67
CA HIS A 137 16.83 26.88 3.83
C HIS A 137 16.65 27.53 5.21
N ASN A 138 17.75 27.77 5.87
CA ASN A 138 17.79 28.48 7.15
C ASN A 138 18.51 29.83 6.99
N PHE A 139 17.79 30.89 7.29
CA PHE A 139 18.34 32.21 7.52
C PHE A 139 18.77 32.36 9.00
N ARG A 140 19.33 33.49 9.35
CA ARG A 140 19.83 33.74 10.71
C ARG A 140 18.71 33.65 11.78
N THR A 141 17.50 34.09 11.48
CA THR A 141 16.39 34.22 12.43
C THR A 141 15.15 33.37 12.07
N TRP A 142 15.09 32.86 10.88
CA TRP A 142 13.99 32.03 10.42
C TRP A 142 14.46 31.02 9.39
N GLY A 143 13.63 30.10 9.03
CA GLY A 143 13.90 29.12 7.98
C GLY A 143 12.62 28.61 7.35
N PHE A 144 12.74 27.99 6.20
CA PHE A 144 11.60 27.37 5.57
C PHE A 144 11.98 26.03 4.94
N ASN A 145 10.98 25.20 4.76
CA ASN A 145 11.05 23.98 3.98
C ASN A 145 9.84 23.93 3.04
N VAL A 146 10.09 23.63 1.77
CA VAL A 146 9.02 23.35 0.81
C VAL A 146 9.25 21.95 0.25
N ALA A 147 8.23 21.12 0.25
CA ALA A 147 8.31 19.74 -0.22
C ALA A 147 7.15 19.41 -1.15
N LEU A 148 7.49 18.85 -2.30
CA LEU A 148 6.56 18.24 -3.23
C LEU A 148 6.70 16.73 -3.16
N THR A 149 5.62 16.00 -2.89
CA THR A 149 5.59 14.54 -2.83
C THR A 149 4.54 14.02 -3.79
N GLY A 150 4.95 13.13 -4.69
CA GLY A 150 4.07 12.44 -5.63
C GLY A 150 4.02 10.94 -5.36
N ARG A 151 2.85 10.36 -5.44
CA ARG A 151 2.64 8.91 -5.40
C ARG A 151 1.96 8.47 -6.70
N TYR A 152 2.58 7.50 -7.37
CA TYR A 152 2.05 6.83 -8.55
C TYR A 152 1.66 5.39 -8.22
N LEU A 153 0.54 4.93 -8.76
CA LEU A 153 0.08 3.55 -8.69
C LEU A 153 -0.36 3.10 -10.07
N SER A 154 0.16 1.97 -10.53
CA SER A 154 -0.14 1.42 -11.86
C SER A 154 -1.58 0.90 -11.99
N LYS A 155 -1.98 0.52 -13.18
CA LYS A 155 -3.24 -0.18 -13.45
C LYS A 155 -3.39 -1.41 -12.57
N LEU A 156 -4.63 -1.69 -12.18
CA LEU A 156 -5.01 -2.90 -11.44
C LEU A 156 -5.99 -3.70 -12.29
N SER A 157 -5.67 -4.95 -12.58
CA SER A 157 -6.60 -5.89 -13.21
C SER A 157 -7.01 -6.95 -12.21
N ILE A 158 -8.31 -7.07 -11.96
CA ILE A 158 -8.90 -8.07 -11.06
C ILE A 158 -10.03 -8.80 -11.75
N ASP A 159 -10.26 -10.04 -11.35
CA ASP A 159 -11.42 -10.80 -11.78
C ASP A 159 -12.56 -10.54 -10.80
N GLN A 160 -13.63 -9.93 -11.26
CA GLN A 160 -14.83 -9.62 -10.48
C GLN A 160 -16.00 -10.50 -10.92
N TYR A 161 -16.86 -10.84 -9.99
CA TYR A 161 -18.10 -11.52 -10.33
C TYR A 161 -19.01 -10.61 -11.17
N THR A 162 -19.62 -11.17 -12.21
CA THR A 162 -20.46 -10.43 -13.15
C THR A 162 -21.82 -10.05 -12.57
N SER A 163 -22.23 -10.70 -11.49
CA SER A 163 -23.52 -10.47 -10.82
C SER A 163 -23.34 -10.38 -9.32
N ALA A 164 -24.07 -9.48 -8.68
CA ALA A 164 -24.13 -9.37 -7.23
C ALA A 164 -24.90 -10.52 -6.57
N THR A 165 -25.69 -11.29 -7.35
CA THR A 165 -26.51 -12.38 -6.86
C THR A 165 -26.07 -13.76 -7.36
N SER A 166 -25.17 -13.80 -8.35
CA SER A 166 -24.65 -15.05 -8.92
C SER A 166 -23.11 -14.97 -8.99
N TYR A 167 -22.47 -15.80 -8.20
CA TYR A 167 -21.01 -15.86 -8.08
C TYR A 167 -20.37 -16.97 -8.94
N THR A 168 -20.98 -17.26 -10.08
CA THR A 168 -20.56 -18.37 -10.96
C THR A 168 -19.65 -17.92 -12.09
N GLN A 169 -19.75 -16.65 -12.51
CA GLN A 169 -18.98 -16.10 -13.62
C GLN A 169 -18.18 -14.92 -13.19
N THR A 170 -16.92 -14.86 -13.63
CA THR A 170 -16.03 -13.73 -13.39
C THR A 170 -15.69 -13.01 -14.69
N GLN A 171 -15.56 -11.71 -14.63
CA GLN A 171 -15.08 -10.85 -15.69
C GLN A 171 -13.83 -10.13 -15.24
N ARG A 172 -12.82 -10.04 -16.11
CA ARG A 172 -11.64 -9.24 -15.84
C ARG A 172 -11.94 -7.77 -16.02
N VAL A 173 -11.79 -7.00 -14.94
CA VAL A 173 -11.96 -5.56 -14.91
C VAL A 173 -10.60 -4.91 -14.66
N THR A 174 -10.26 -3.92 -15.48
CA THR A 174 -9.02 -3.15 -15.33
C THR A 174 -9.33 -1.74 -14.86
N TYR A 175 -8.81 -1.40 -13.69
CA TYR A 175 -8.86 -0.05 -13.13
C TYR A 175 -7.62 0.74 -13.57
N PRO A 176 -7.78 2.01 -13.96
CA PRO A 176 -6.68 2.83 -14.44
C PRO A 176 -5.61 3.06 -13.38
N ASP A 177 -4.45 3.44 -13.84
CA ASP A 177 -3.40 4.03 -13.01
C ASP A 177 -3.82 5.42 -12.54
N TYR A 178 -3.18 5.87 -11.48
CA TYR A 178 -3.39 7.23 -10.96
C TYR A 178 -2.17 7.74 -10.20
N GLN A 179 -2.13 9.06 -10.03
CA GLN A 179 -1.13 9.73 -9.23
C GLN A 179 -1.78 10.80 -8.34
N ILE A 180 -1.23 10.93 -7.14
CA ILE A 180 -1.65 11.96 -6.18
C ILE A 180 -0.41 12.72 -5.75
N TRP A 181 -0.49 14.05 -5.78
CA TRP A 181 0.60 14.94 -5.43
C TRP A 181 0.20 15.84 -4.26
N LYS A 182 1.17 16.03 -3.36
CA LYS A 182 1.03 16.81 -2.14
C LYS A 182 2.13 17.86 -2.09
N LEU A 183 1.76 19.10 -1.86
CA LEU A 183 2.68 20.20 -1.60
C LEU A 183 2.60 20.58 -0.13
N THR A 184 3.74 20.65 0.54
CA THR A 184 3.85 21.11 1.93
C THR A 184 4.84 22.27 2.00
N ALA A 185 4.46 23.35 2.63
CA ALA A 185 5.32 24.46 2.97
C ALA A 185 5.34 24.64 4.49
N MET A 186 6.53 24.76 5.07
CA MET A 186 6.73 24.94 6.51
C MET A 186 7.68 26.10 6.76
N GLY A 187 7.23 27.10 7.52
CA GLY A 187 8.04 28.19 8.04
C GLY A 187 8.43 27.93 9.49
N ARG A 188 9.70 28.06 9.81
CA ARG A 188 10.27 28.04 11.17
C ARG A 188 10.63 29.46 11.54
N LEU A 189 9.84 30.07 12.41
CA LEU A 189 10.06 31.42 12.90
C LEU A 189 10.94 31.42 14.15
N ASN A 190 11.45 32.57 14.51
CA ASN A 190 12.18 32.73 15.76
C ASN A 190 11.30 32.37 16.98
N ARG A 191 11.89 32.06 18.10
CA ARG A 191 11.20 31.71 19.36
C ARG A 191 10.31 30.45 19.26
N GLY A 192 10.66 29.48 18.40
CA GLY A 192 10.00 28.17 18.39
C GLY A 192 8.62 28.13 17.74
N VAL A 193 8.21 29.16 17.02
CA VAL A 193 6.97 29.18 16.25
C VAL A 193 7.17 28.50 14.89
N ARG A 194 6.27 27.58 14.54
CA ARG A 194 6.26 26.87 13.26
C ARG A 194 4.88 26.97 12.61
N LEU A 195 4.87 27.40 11.37
CA LEU A 195 3.68 27.43 10.52
C LEU A 195 3.82 26.35 9.47
N THR A 196 2.76 25.58 9.24
CA THR A 196 2.72 24.55 8.19
C THR A 196 1.49 24.75 7.35
N MET A 197 1.67 24.70 6.05
CA MET A 197 0.60 24.73 5.07
C MET A 197 0.77 23.52 4.14
N THR A 198 -0.31 22.78 3.92
CA THR A 198 -0.32 21.56 3.11
C THR A 198 -1.49 21.60 2.16
N VAL A 199 -1.21 21.31 0.89
CA VAL A 199 -2.22 21.04 -0.12
C VAL A 199 -2.07 19.58 -0.55
N ASP A 200 -2.98 18.73 -0.08
CA ASP A 200 -3.08 17.35 -0.54
C ASP A 200 -3.82 17.30 -1.87
N ASN A 201 -3.40 16.37 -2.74
CA ASN A 201 -4.03 16.14 -4.05
C ASN A 201 -4.13 17.42 -4.88
N ILE A 202 -2.99 18.10 -5.09
CA ILE A 202 -2.92 19.42 -5.75
C ILE A 202 -3.54 19.44 -7.16
N PHE A 203 -3.60 18.29 -7.84
CA PHE A 203 -4.23 18.16 -9.16
C PHE A 203 -5.71 17.79 -9.09
N ASN A 204 -6.30 17.77 -7.88
CA ASN A 204 -7.73 17.50 -7.65
C ASN A 204 -8.21 16.18 -8.29
N TYR A 205 -7.36 15.14 -8.25
CA TYR A 205 -7.73 13.84 -8.78
C TYR A 205 -8.94 13.28 -8.01
N LYS A 206 -9.94 12.83 -8.75
CA LYS A 206 -11.11 12.11 -8.21
C LYS A 206 -11.30 10.84 -9.03
N PRO A 207 -11.32 9.66 -8.40
CA PRO A 207 -11.55 8.43 -9.14
C PRO A 207 -12.97 8.42 -9.71
N SER A 208 -13.09 7.98 -10.95
CA SER A 208 -14.40 7.78 -11.62
C SER A 208 -14.99 6.38 -11.38
N TYR A 209 -14.37 5.59 -10.52
CA TYR A 209 -14.73 4.20 -10.24
C TYR A 209 -14.58 3.89 -8.75
N TYR A 210 -15.34 2.89 -8.31
CA TYR A 210 -15.26 2.36 -6.95
C TYR A 210 -15.04 0.86 -7.00
N TYR A 211 -14.17 0.36 -6.15
CA TYR A 211 -14.04 -1.06 -5.84
C TYR A 211 -13.62 -1.22 -4.38
N ILE A 212 -13.75 -2.41 -3.82
CA ILE A 212 -13.28 -2.71 -2.46
C ILE A 212 -11.79 -2.38 -2.37
N ASN A 213 -11.35 -1.55 -1.46
CA ASN A 213 -9.98 -1.03 -1.31
C ASN A 213 -9.57 0.07 -2.32
N SER A 214 -10.49 0.65 -3.07
CA SER A 214 -10.12 1.82 -3.85
C SER A 214 -9.83 3.00 -2.91
N PRO A 215 -8.79 3.79 -3.18
CA PRO A 215 -8.59 5.01 -2.41
C PRO A 215 -9.73 5.96 -2.67
N THR A 216 -10.41 6.33 -1.62
CA THR A 216 -11.39 7.42 -1.67
C THR A 216 -10.65 8.74 -1.49
N THR A 217 -10.80 9.66 -2.43
CA THR A 217 -10.33 11.03 -2.27
C THR A 217 -11.45 12.00 -2.60
N THR A 218 -11.65 12.97 -1.74
CA THR A 218 -12.64 14.03 -1.91
C THR A 218 -12.18 15.12 -2.88
N GLY A 219 -10.93 15.02 -3.38
CA GLY A 219 -10.28 16.02 -4.20
C GLY A 219 -9.18 16.76 -3.44
N ALA A 220 -8.88 18.00 -3.84
CA ALA A 220 -7.85 18.81 -3.21
C ALA A 220 -8.28 19.24 -1.79
N ILE A 221 -7.36 19.10 -0.83
CA ILE A 221 -7.58 19.48 0.57
C ILE A 221 -6.47 20.43 1.01
N LEU A 222 -6.86 21.61 1.51
CA LEU A 222 -5.95 22.56 2.15
C LEU A 222 -5.98 22.37 3.66
N SER A 223 -4.80 22.26 4.27
CA SER A 223 -4.63 22.18 5.72
C SER A 223 -3.59 23.21 6.17
N CYS A 224 -3.89 23.90 7.28
CA CYS A 224 -2.97 24.82 7.91
C CYS A 224 -2.75 24.42 9.38
N GLY A 225 -1.52 24.51 9.84
CA GLY A 225 -1.11 24.17 11.21
C GLY A 225 -0.21 25.22 11.81
N LEU A 226 -0.41 25.48 13.11
CA LEU A 226 0.46 26.30 13.94
C LEU A 226 0.97 25.44 15.09
N SER A 227 2.28 25.45 15.29
CA SER A 227 2.93 24.82 16.45
C SER A 227 3.82 25.84 17.17
N VAL A 228 3.71 25.89 18.48
CA VAL A 228 4.46 26.82 19.32
C VAL A 228 5.18 26.02 20.41
N ASP A 229 6.49 26.18 20.48
CA ASP A 229 7.34 25.65 21.54
C ASP A 229 7.36 26.67 22.68
N ILE A 230 6.62 26.39 23.75
CA ILE A 230 6.40 27.32 24.87
C ILE A 230 7.72 27.60 25.59
N ASP A 231 8.60 26.61 25.74
CA ASP A 231 9.88 26.77 26.43
C ASP A 231 10.82 27.74 25.72
N LYS A 232 10.68 27.88 24.41
CA LYS A 232 11.44 28.84 23.60
C LYS A 232 10.79 30.21 23.49
N LEU A 233 9.49 30.29 23.79
CA LEU A 233 8.74 31.54 23.75
C LEU A 233 9.00 32.42 24.99
N ILE A 234 9.21 31.76 26.15
CA ILE A 234 9.33 32.39 27.47
C ILE A 234 10.80 32.82 27.76
N LYS A 235 11.75 32.26 27.03
CA LYS A 235 13.20 32.69 27.08
C LYS A 235 13.47 33.82 26.09
#